data_f0fc5c49d2d4e36b73d79355b6dfbaf7
#
_entry.id   f0fc5c49d2d4e36b73d79355b6dfbaf7
#
_cell.length_a   1.000
_cell.length_b   1.000
_cell.length_c   1.000
_cell.angle_alpha   90.00
_cell.angle_beta   90.00
_cell.angle_gamma   90.00
#
_symmetry.space_group_name_H-M   'P 1'
#
loop_
_entity.id
_entity.type
_entity.pdbx_description
1 polymer ?
#
loop_
_entity_poly.entity_id
_entity_poly.type
_entity_poly.pdbx_seq_one_letter_code
_entity_poly.pdbx_strand_id
1 'polypeptide(L)'
;MIYTSDKMEEAAVLDAAQLMCAAARTAPKTRGIDNVRTLVLTGDDILALADKMEETDLRLNNGERTFLSRDAGNLRRSKAVVLVGIEKKPYGLNCGYCGFEGCAACVEGKGTCFFCGTDLGIAVSSAVSTAANLRIDCRVMFSIGRCAAEMSYAEGNTIWLGIPLSTSGKNPYFDRK
;
A
#
# COMPACT_ATOMS: atom_id res chain seq x y z
N MET A 1 -30.27 14.82 -16.52
CA MET A 1 -29.13 13.88 -16.55
C MET A 1 -29.32 12.88 -15.42
N ILE A 2 -29.14 11.58 -15.65
CA ILE A 2 -29.31 10.53 -14.63
C ILE A 2 -27.93 9.93 -14.39
N TYR A 3 -27.54 9.84 -13.13
CA TYR A 3 -26.33 9.14 -12.68
C TYR A 3 -26.75 7.79 -12.09
N THR A 4 -26.16 6.70 -12.59
CA THR A 4 -26.39 5.36 -12.05
C THR A 4 -25.55 5.12 -10.79
N SER A 5 -25.96 4.20 -9.91
CA SER A 5 -25.22 3.84 -8.69
C SER A 5 -23.77 3.49 -9.01
N ASP A 6 -23.52 2.65 -10.01
CA ASP A 6 -22.17 2.22 -10.38
C ASP A 6 -21.23 3.38 -10.68
N LYS A 7 -21.71 4.36 -11.47
CA LYS A 7 -20.90 5.55 -11.82
C LYS A 7 -20.62 6.44 -10.61
N MET A 8 -21.62 6.61 -9.72
CA MET A 8 -21.43 7.41 -8.52
C MET A 8 -20.49 6.74 -7.53
N GLU A 9 -20.62 5.42 -7.36
CA GLU A 9 -19.76 4.63 -6.48
C GLU A 9 -18.31 4.58 -6.98
N GLU A 10 -18.10 4.45 -8.29
CA GLU A 10 -16.76 4.49 -8.88
C GLU A 10 -16.08 5.85 -8.66
N ALA A 11 -16.81 6.94 -8.90
CA ALA A 11 -16.31 8.30 -8.63
C ALA A 11 -15.99 8.50 -7.14
N ALA A 12 -16.88 8.05 -6.24
CA ALA A 12 -16.68 8.16 -4.79
C ALA A 12 -15.45 7.37 -4.31
N VAL A 13 -15.18 6.20 -4.89
CA VAL A 13 -13.97 5.42 -4.56
C VAL A 13 -12.71 6.16 -5.00
N LEU A 14 -12.71 6.77 -6.20
CA LEU A 14 -11.56 7.53 -6.68
C LEU A 14 -11.32 8.79 -5.85
N ASP A 15 -12.36 9.52 -5.49
CA ASP A 15 -12.28 10.70 -4.62
C ASP A 15 -11.72 10.30 -3.23
N ALA A 16 -12.20 9.19 -2.67
CA ALA A 16 -11.68 8.66 -1.42
C ALA A 16 -10.20 8.30 -1.52
N ALA A 17 -9.76 7.65 -2.62
CA ALA A 17 -8.36 7.30 -2.84
C ALA A 17 -7.46 8.54 -2.85
N GLN A 18 -7.90 9.65 -3.48
CA GLN A 18 -7.17 10.92 -3.50
C GLN A 18 -7.07 11.53 -2.09
N LEU A 19 -8.16 11.54 -1.33
CA LEU A 19 -8.18 12.03 0.05
C LEU A 19 -7.30 11.17 0.98
N MET A 20 -7.27 9.85 0.78
CA MET A 20 -6.37 8.93 1.48
C MET A 20 -4.90 9.26 1.21
N CYS A 21 -4.54 9.56 -0.04
CA CYS A 21 -3.18 9.99 -0.40
C CYS A 21 -2.82 11.32 0.29
N ALA A 22 -3.74 12.28 0.33
CA ALA A 22 -3.55 13.54 1.04
C ALA A 22 -3.36 13.33 2.56
N ALA A 23 -4.18 12.46 3.17
CA ALA A 23 -4.07 12.11 4.59
C ALA A 23 -2.74 11.40 4.92
N ALA A 24 -2.25 10.51 4.05
CA ALA A 24 -0.93 9.90 4.18
C ALA A 24 0.20 10.95 4.07
N ARG A 25 0.04 11.93 3.15
CA ARG A 25 1.02 13.01 2.96
C ARG A 25 1.12 13.91 4.18
N THR A 26 0.01 14.27 4.81
CA THR A 26 -0.03 15.19 5.97
C THR A 26 0.21 14.49 7.30
N ALA A 27 0.29 13.16 7.34
CA ALA A 27 0.61 12.39 8.54
C ALA A 27 1.96 12.83 9.13
N PRO A 28 2.14 12.84 10.48
CA PRO A 28 3.40 13.17 11.10
C PRO A 28 4.54 12.27 10.63
N LYS A 29 5.72 12.83 10.48
CA LYS A 29 6.93 12.14 10.03
C LYS A 29 8.11 12.44 10.91
N THR A 30 8.99 11.47 11.06
CA THR A 30 10.22 11.59 11.82
C THR A 30 11.05 12.78 11.31
N ARG A 31 11.38 13.71 12.22
CA ARG A 31 12.10 14.96 11.94
C ARG A 31 11.44 15.86 10.88
N GLY A 32 10.17 15.65 10.54
CA GLY A 32 9.52 16.36 9.45
C GLY A 32 10.06 16.04 8.05
N ILE A 33 10.83 14.97 7.90
CA ILE A 33 11.40 14.55 6.59
C ILE A 33 10.41 13.66 5.87
N ASP A 34 9.95 14.11 4.71
CA ASP A 34 8.93 13.40 3.94
C ASP A 34 9.54 12.42 2.92
N ASN A 35 9.70 11.17 3.34
CA ASN A 35 10.09 10.05 2.48
C ASN A 35 8.89 9.22 2.00
N VAL A 36 7.65 9.65 2.30
CA VAL A 36 6.43 8.94 1.90
C VAL A 36 6.16 9.13 0.40
N ARG A 37 5.72 8.05 -0.24
CA ARG A 37 5.25 8.00 -1.63
C ARG A 37 3.82 7.48 -1.64
N THR A 38 2.98 8.03 -2.49
CA THR A 38 1.59 7.57 -2.67
C THR A 38 1.27 7.46 -4.16
N LEU A 39 0.53 6.42 -4.52
CA LEU A 39 0.02 6.18 -5.87
C LEU A 39 -1.41 5.66 -5.78
N VAL A 40 -2.20 5.92 -6.80
CA VAL A 40 -3.51 5.32 -7.00
C VAL A 40 -3.49 4.55 -8.32
N LEU A 41 -3.83 3.27 -8.27
CA LEU A 41 -3.99 2.43 -9.44
C LEU A 41 -5.48 2.20 -9.71
N THR A 42 -5.85 2.18 -10.99
CA THR A 42 -7.21 1.88 -11.47
C THR A 42 -7.13 1.06 -12.76
N GLY A 43 -8.23 0.42 -13.16
CA GLY A 43 -8.32 -0.26 -14.44
C GLY A 43 -7.21 -1.27 -14.71
N ASP A 44 -6.54 -1.16 -15.85
CA ASP A 44 -5.52 -2.11 -16.31
C ASP A 44 -4.28 -2.17 -15.39
N ASP A 45 -3.94 -1.10 -14.68
CA ASP A 45 -2.82 -1.11 -13.74
C ASP A 45 -3.11 -2.02 -12.53
N ILE A 46 -4.37 -2.12 -12.10
CA ILE A 46 -4.80 -3.08 -11.07
C ILE A 46 -4.60 -4.51 -11.58
N LEU A 47 -5.01 -4.77 -12.83
CA LEU A 47 -4.90 -6.10 -13.42
C LEU A 47 -3.43 -6.51 -13.58
N ALA A 48 -2.58 -5.60 -14.05
CA ALA A 48 -1.14 -5.85 -14.18
C ALA A 48 -0.47 -6.17 -12.84
N LEU A 49 -0.84 -5.46 -11.77
CA LEU A 49 -0.33 -5.76 -10.43
C LEU A 49 -0.87 -7.10 -9.91
N ALA A 50 -2.13 -7.43 -10.16
CA ALA A 50 -2.71 -8.72 -9.78
C ALA A 50 -2.03 -9.89 -10.51
N ASP A 51 -1.74 -9.74 -11.81
CA ASP A 51 -0.98 -10.72 -12.59
C ASP A 51 0.42 -10.91 -12.01
N LYS A 52 1.09 -9.81 -11.65
CA LYS A 52 2.40 -9.84 -10.98
C LYS A 52 2.35 -10.55 -9.63
N MET A 53 1.28 -10.40 -8.88
CA MET A 53 1.09 -11.11 -7.61
C MET A 53 0.96 -12.62 -7.82
N GLU A 54 0.21 -13.07 -8.82
CA GLU A 54 0.09 -14.50 -9.15
C GLU A 54 1.42 -15.08 -9.66
N GLU A 55 2.12 -14.38 -10.56
CA GLU A 55 3.46 -14.77 -11.02
C GLU A 55 4.43 -14.93 -9.84
N THR A 56 4.43 -13.95 -8.95
CA THR A 56 5.31 -13.96 -7.77
C THR A 56 4.96 -15.12 -6.82
N ASP A 57 3.66 -15.40 -6.64
CA ASP A 57 3.20 -16.52 -5.82
C ASP A 57 3.72 -17.86 -6.33
N LEU A 58 3.51 -18.13 -7.61
CA LEU A 58 3.99 -19.37 -8.25
C LEU A 58 5.52 -19.51 -8.18
N ARG A 59 6.25 -18.40 -8.39
CA ARG A 59 7.71 -18.36 -8.32
C ARG A 59 8.24 -18.66 -6.92
N LEU A 60 7.61 -18.10 -5.87
CA LEU A 60 8.08 -18.26 -4.49
C LEU A 60 7.62 -19.57 -3.83
N ASN A 61 6.53 -20.17 -4.31
CA ASN A 61 5.90 -21.33 -3.67
C ASN A 61 5.91 -22.58 -4.57
N ASN A 62 6.97 -22.76 -5.37
CA ASN A 62 7.18 -23.96 -6.20
C ASN A 62 5.98 -24.32 -7.10
N GLY A 63 5.29 -23.32 -7.64
CA GLY A 63 4.12 -23.49 -8.50
C GLY A 63 2.79 -23.61 -7.75
N GLU A 64 2.79 -23.51 -6.43
CA GLU A 64 1.56 -23.53 -5.64
C GLU A 64 0.95 -22.12 -5.49
N ARG A 65 -0.38 -22.05 -5.51
CA ARG A 65 -1.13 -20.82 -5.24
C ARG A 65 -1.39 -20.67 -3.74
N THR A 66 -1.02 -19.54 -3.18
CA THR A 66 -1.15 -19.26 -1.75
C THR A 66 -1.93 -17.97 -1.48
N PHE A 67 -1.61 -17.29 -0.39
CA PHE A 67 -2.25 -16.04 -0.02
C PHE A 67 -2.00 -14.89 -1.03
N LEU A 68 -0.90 -14.90 -1.80
CA LEU A 68 -0.66 -13.89 -2.83
C LEU A 68 -1.68 -14.00 -3.97
N SER A 69 -1.96 -15.22 -4.46
CA SER A 69 -2.99 -15.46 -5.48
C SER A 69 -4.40 -15.13 -4.96
N ARG A 70 -4.71 -15.46 -3.69
CA ARG A 70 -5.96 -15.06 -3.06
C ARG A 70 -6.11 -13.55 -3.03
N ASP A 71 -5.09 -12.84 -2.61
CA ASP A 71 -5.09 -11.38 -2.50
C ASP A 71 -5.11 -10.71 -3.88
N ALA A 72 -4.50 -11.31 -4.90
CA ALA A 72 -4.65 -10.91 -6.31
C ALA A 72 -6.11 -10.97 -6.76
N GLY A 73 -6.85 -12.02 -6.37
CA GLY A 73 -8.29 -12.12 -6.59
C GLY A 73 -9.09 -11.00 -5.91
N ASN A 74 -8.70 -10.55 -4.72
CA ASN A 74 -9.29 -9.37 -4.07
C ASN A 74 -8.99 -8.09 -4.86
N LEU A 75 -7.76 -7.96 -5.34
CA LEU A 75 -7.30 -6.81 -6.12
C LEU A 75 -8.11 -6.65 -7.40
N ARG A 76 -8.34 -7.74 -8.15
CA ARG A 76 -9.15 -7.74 -9.40
C ARG A 76 -10.61 -7.30 -9.17
N ARG A 77 -11.14 -7.44 -7.94
CA ARG A 77 -12.50 -7.00 -7.59
C ARG A 77 -12.55 -5.57 -7.05
N SER A 78 -11.40 -4.93 -6.93
CA SER A 78 -11.31 -3.57 -6.41
C SER A 78 -11.51 -2.53 -7.51
N LYS A 79 -12.11 -1.40 -7.18
CA LYS A 79 -12.28 -0.26 -8.10
C LYS A 79 -11.07 0.65 -8.16
N ALA A 80 -10.31 0.74 -7.07
CA ALA A 80 -9.05 1.45 -6.97
C ALA A 80 -8.12 0.76 -5.95
N VAL A 81 -6.83 1.04 -6.05
CA VAL A 81 -5.83 0.62 -5.08
C VAL A 81 -4.96 1.81 -4.72
N VAL A 82 -4.90 2.14 -3.42
CA VAL A 82 -3.94 3.10 -2.91
C VAL A 82 -2.67 2.35 -2.51
N LEU A 83 -1.54 2.74 -3.09
CA LEU A 83 -0.22 2.33 -2.65
C LEU A 83 0.36 3.43 -1.77
N VAL A 84 0.74 3.09 -0.55
CA VAL A 84 1.50 3.97 0.34
C VAL A 84 2.87 3.33 0.53
N GLY A 85 3.91 4.08 0.23
CA GLY A 85 5.28 3.62 0.31
C GLY A 85 6.17 4.56 1.10
N ILE A 86 7.32 4.05 1.55
CA ILE A 86 8.37 4.85 2.16
C ILE A 86 9.73 4.49 1.58
N GLU A 87 10.48 5.50 1.20
CA GLU A 87 11.85 5.32 0.75
C GLU A 87 12.74 4.92 1.94
N LYS A 88 13.54 3.86 1.77
CA LYS A 88 14.42 3.33 2.83
C LYS A 88 15.63 4.22 3.06
N LYS A 89 15.40 5.40 3.65
CA LYS A 89 16.45 6.35 4.03
C LYS A 89 16.49 6.52 5.54
N PRO A 90 17.61 6.21 6.22
CA PRO A 90 17.75 6.49 7.64
C PRO A 90 17.69 7.99 7.93
N TYR A 91 17.09 8.33 9.07
CA TYR A 91 16.86 9.72 9.48
C TYR A 91 18.05 10.37 10.22
N GLY A 92 19.18 9.67 10.37
CA GLY A 92 20.38 10.21 11.00
C GLY A 92 20.29 10.38 12.53
N LEU A 93 19.38 9.65 13.19
CA LEU A 93 19.19 9.73 14.64
C LEU A 93 20.22 8.92 15.44
N ASN A 94 20.89 7.96 14.83
CA ASN A 94 21.82 7.02 15.49
C ASN A 94 21.24 6.36 16.75
N CYS A 95 19.92 6.07 16.74
CA CYS A 95 19.15 5.63 17.90
C CYS A 95 19.33 4.14 18.27
N GLY A 96 19.92 3.33 17.38
CA GLY A 96 20.11 1.90 17.60
C GLY A 96 18.85 1.03 17.48
N TYR A 97 17.65 1.59 17.30
CA TYR A 97 16.38 0.84 17.30
C TYR A 97 16.26 -0.18 16.17
N CYS A 98 17.01 0.00 15.08
CA CYS A 98 17.08 -0.97 13.98
C CYS A 98 18.06 -2.13 14.25
N GLY A 99 18.68 -2.21 15.43
CA GLY A 99 19.65 -3.24 15.82
C GLY A 99 21.08 -3.02 15.30
N PHE A 100 21.35 -1.88 14.67
CA PHE A 100 22.69 -1.45 14.26
C PHE A 100 23.20 -0.35 15.22
N GLU A 101 24.52 -0.24 15.38
CA GLU A 101 25.14 0.77 16.26
C GLU A 101 24.80 2.22 15.86
N GLY A 102 24.52 2.45 14.57
CA GLY A 102 24.15 3.77 14.06
C GLY A 102 23.61 3.71 12.65
N CYS A 103 23.22 4.87 12.12
CA CYS A 103 22.61 4.97 10.81
C CYS A 103 23.55 4.56 9.67
N ALA A 104 24.84 4.85 9.77
CA ALA A 104 25.85 4.43 8.77
C ALA A 104 25.94 2.91 8.70
N ALA A 105 26.05 2.22 9.86
CA ALA A 105 26.09 0.77 9.92
C ALA A 105 24.79 0.12 9.39
N CYS A 106 23.63 0.76 9.62
CA CYS A 106 22.35 0.31 9.08
C CYS A 106 22.33 0.36 7.53
N VAL A 107 22.90 1.41 6.92
CA VAL A 107 23.01 1.54 5.46
C VAL A 107 23.96 0.50 4.91
N GLU A 108 25.14 0.37 5.47
CA GLU A 108 26.19 -0.58 5.04
C GLU A 108 25.68 -2.04 5.12
N GLY A 109 24.99 -2.37 6.22
CA GLY A 109 24.37 -3.67 6.43
C GLY A 109 23.08 -3.89 5.65
N LYS A 110 22.68 -2.98 4.74
CA LYS A 110 21.42 -3.02 3.96
C LYS A 110 20.17 -3.16 4.85
N GLY A 111 20.24 -2.68 6.08
CA GLY A 111 19.14 -2.70 7.04
C GLY A 111 18.01 -1.75 6.68
N THR A 112 16.93 -1.84 7.43
CA THR A 112 15.81 -0.89 7.34
C THR A 112 15.74 -0.08 8.62
N CYS A 113 15.75 1.25 8.49
CA CYS A 113 15.59 2.12 9.64
C CYS A 113 14.23 1.86 10.32
N PHE A 114 14.23 1.72 11.65
CA PHE A 114 13.02 1.52 12.42
C PHE A 114 11.96 2.59 12.16
N PHE A 115 12.38 3.84 12.05
CA PHE A 115 11.47 4.96 11.81
C PHE A 115 10.89 5.00 10.38
N CYS A 116 11.50 4.33 9.41
CA CYS A 116 10.84 4.13 8.11
C CYS A 116 9.56 3.31 8.27
N GLY A 117 9.62 2.21 9.04
CA GLY A 117 8.43 1.40 9.34
C GLY A 117 7.38 2.16 10.15
N THR A 118 7.83 2.95 11.13
CA THR A 118 6.95 3.78 11.97
C THR A 118 6.22 4.82 11.14
N ASP A 119 6.93 5.61 10.33
CA ASP A 119 6.34 6.66 9.49
C ASP A 119 5.40 6.07 8.44
N LEU A 120 5.75 4.92 7.83
CA LEU A 120 4.88 4.21 6.92
C LEU A 120 3.58 3.77 7.63
N GLY A 121 3.70 3.22 8.84
CA GLY A 121 2.55 2.80 9.64
C GLY A 121 1.62 3.97 9.98
N ILE A 122 2.17 5.12 10.37
CA ILE A 122 1.40 6.33 10.66
C ILE A 122 0.69 6.84 9.38
N ALA A 123 1.39 6.90 8.25
CA ALA A 123 0.83 7.34 6.99
C ALA A 123 -0.31 6.43 6.51
N VAL A 124 -0.11 5.11 6.57
CA VAL A 124 -1.13 4.10 6.24
C VAL A 124 -2.34 4.20 7.17
N SER A 125 -2.11 4.35 8.48
CA SER A 125 -3.21 4.50 9.46
C SER A 125 -4.04 5.76 9.20
N SER A 126 -3.40 6.87 8.85
CA SER A 126 -4.08 8.10 8.45
C SER A 126 -4.93 7.90 7.19
N ALA A 127 -4.39 7.21 6.18
CA ALA A 127 -5.11 6.89 4.94
C ALA A 127 -6.35 6.00 5.20
N VAL A 128 -6.22 4.90 5.94
CA VAL A 128 -7.36 4.00 6.19
C VAL A 128 -8.40 4.61 7.12
N SER A 129 -8.01 5.51 8.03
CA SER A 129 -8.96 6.29 8.82
C SER A 129 -9.83 7.16 7.92
N THR A 130 -9.26 7.77 6.89
CA THR A 130 -10.00 8.55 5.89
C THR A 130 -11.00 7.66 5.14
N ALA A 131 -10.59 6.48 4.66
CA ALA A 131 -11.49 5.53 4.01
C ALA A 131 -12.66 5.12 4.93
N ALA A 132 -12.37 4.85 6.21
CA ALA A 132 -13.39 4.48 7.20
C ALA A 132 -14.41 5.60 7.43
N ASN A 133 -13.97 6.85 7.52
CA ASN A 133 -14.85 8.02 7.63
C ASN A 133 -15.75 8.19 6.41
N LEU A 134 -15.26 7.84 5.22
CA LEU A 134 -15.99 7.90 3.95
C LEU A 134 -16.80 6.64 3.65
N ARG A 135 -16.80 5.64 4.55
CA ARG A 135 -17.53 4.37 4.39
C ARG A 135 -17.08 3.56 3.17
N ILE A 136 -15.82 3.67 2.79
CA ILE A 136 -15.22 2.88 1.72
C ILE A 136 -14.61 1.61 2.31
N ASP A 137 -14.98 0.46 1.77
CA ASP A 137 -14.38 -0.82 2.14
C ASP A 137 -12.91 -0.87 1.73
N CYS A 138 -12.05 -1.19 2.67
CA CYS A 138 -10.61 -1.31 2.41
C CYS A 138 -9.94 -2.33 3.34
N ARG A 139 -8.73 -2.72 2.99
CA ARG A 139 -7.85 -3.53 3.83
C ARG A 139 -6.39 -3.25 3.51
N VAL A 140 -5.54 -3.08 4.52
CA VAL A 140 -4.09 -3.00 4.32
C VAL A 140 -3.55 -4.40 3.99
N MET A 141 -2.87 -4.52 2.85
CA MET A 141 -2.28 -5.79 2.38
C MET A 141 -0.80 -5.59 2.04
N PHE A 142 0.07 -6.25 2.82
CA PHE A 142 1.50 -6.28 2.53
C PHE A 142 1.81 -7.05 1.24
N SER A 143 1.00 -8.06 0.91
CA SER A 143 1.08 -8.87 -0.30
C SER A 143 1.07 -8.03 -1.58
N ILE A 144 0.18 -7.03 -1.64
CA ILE A 144 0.12 -6.06 -2.74
C ILE A 144 1.41 -5.24 -2.77
N GLY A 145 1.82 -4.68 -1.62
CA GLY A 145 3.02 -3.85 -1.52
C GLY A 145 4.31 -4.61 -1.87
N ARG A 146 4.40 -5.89 -1.49
CA ARG A 146 5.53 -6.77 -1.83
C ARG A 146 5.71 -6.88 -3.35
N CYS A 147 4.60 -7.05 -4.09
CA CYS A 147 4.63 -7.18 -5.54
C CYS A 147 4.75 -5.83 -6.24
N ALA A 148 4.14 -4.77 -5.70
CA ALA A 148 4.30 -3.40 -6.18
C ALA A 148 5.78 -2.95 -6.19
N ALA A 149 6.59 -3.41 -5.26
CA ALA A 149 8.02 -3.13 -5.22
C ALA A 149 8.78 -3.68 -6.45
N GLU A 150 8.25 -4.71 -7.12
CA GLU A 150 8.81 -5.28 -8.35
C GLU A 150 8.29 -4.58 -9.63
N MET A 151 7.28 -3.70 -9.52
CA MET A 151 6.65 -2.98 -10.64
C MET A 151 7.35 -1.65 -10.99
N SER A 152 8.42 -1.28 -10.27
CA SER A 152 9.18 -0.04 -10.50
C SER A 152 8.35 1.25 -10.48
N TYR A 153 7.31 1.31 -9.63
CA TYR A 153 6.44 2.49 -9.52
C TYR A 153 7.12 3.73 -8.94
N ALA A 154 8.29 3.58 -8.32
CA ALA A 154 9.09 4.71 -7.83
C ALA A 154 10.57 4.41 -7.97
N GLU A 155 11.37 5.45 -8.14
CA GLU A 155 12.83 5.36 -8.05
C GLU A 155 13.25 5.05 -6.61
N GLY A 156 14.34 4.31 -6.48
CA GLY A 156 14.93 3.98 -5.18
C GLY A 156 14.31 2.76 -4.49
N ASN A 157 14.85 2.45 -3.33
CA ASN A 157 14.42 1.29 -2.53
C ASN A 157 13.23 1.70 -1.64
N THR A 158 12.02 1.40 -2.09
CA THR A 158 10.76 1.77 -1.41
C THR A 158 10.08 0.53 -0.84
N ILE A 159 9.64 0.60 0.41
CA ILE A 159 8.73 -0.37 1.02
C ILE A 159 7.31 0.09 0.75
N TRP A 160 6.48 -0.77 0.18
CA TRP A 160 5.09 -0.48 -0.14
C TRP A 160 4.11 -1.29 0.70
N LEU A 161 2.98 -0.69 1.03
CA LEU A 161 1.76 -1.34 1.46
C LEU A 161 0.64 -0.97 0.48
N GLY A 162 -0.22 -1.94 0.14
CA GLY A 162 -1.34 -1.71 -0.75
C GLY A 162 -2.66 -1.72 0.01
N ILE A 163 -3.59 -0.87 -0.43
CA ILE A 163 -4.90 -0.70 0.17
C ILE A 163 -5.93 -0.74 -0.96
N PRO A 164 -6.48 -1.92 -1.29
CA PRO A 164 -7.56 -2.04 -2.25
C PRO A 164 -8.83 -1.41 -1.69
N LEU A 165 -9.61 -0.77 -2.57
CA LEU A 165 -10.82 -0.02 -2.24
C LEU A 165 -12.02 -0.55 -3.03
N SER A 166 -13.15 -0.66 -2.38
CA SER A 166 -14.42 -0.99 -3.01
C SER A 166 -15.61 -0.35 -2.29
N THR A 167 -16.72 -0.34 -3.00
CA THR A 167 -18.07 -0.10 -2.46
C THR A 167 -18.92 -1.27 -2.86
N SER A 168 -19.45 -2.01 -1.91
CA SER A 168 -20.30 -3.16 -2.18
C SER A 168 -21.20 -3.47 -0.98
N GLY A 169 -22.28 -4.21 -1.21
CA GLY A 169 -23.17 -4.62 -0.11
C GLY A 169 -22.53 -5.60 0.88
N LYS A 170 -21.37 -6.16 0.54
CA LYS A 170 -20.57 -7.04 1.40
C LYS A 170 -19.09 -6.76 1.17
N ASN A 171 -18.35 -6.43 2.24
CA ASN A 171 -16.92 -6.18 2.17
C ASN A 171 -16.17 -7.41 1.62
N PRO A 172 -15.51 -7.31 0.43
CA PRO A 172 -14.91 -8.46 -0.23
C PRO A 172 -13.56 -8.90 0.39
N TYR A 173 -12.93 -8.07 1.23
CA TYR A 173 -11.55 -8.24 1.67
C TYR A 173 -11.42 -9.14 2.91
N PHE A 174 -12.52 -9.42 3.60
CA PHE A 174 -12.55 -10.24 4.81
C PHE A 174 -13.31 -11.55 4.63
N ASP A 175 -13.83 -11.82 3.44
CA ASP A 175 -14.50 -13.05 3.09
C ASP A 175 -13.47 -14.16 2.83
N ARG A 176 -13.09 -14.83 3.92
CA ARG A 176 -12.19 -15.99 3.86
C ARG A 176 -13.04 -17.25 3.80
N LYS A 177 -13.07 -17.87 2.62
CA LYS A 177 -13.56 -19.24 2.45
C LYS A 177 -12.42 -20.21 2.61
#